data_5695c7d8783d6b183262c72609552978
#
_entry.id   5695c7d8783d6b183262c72609552978
#
_cell.length_a   1.000
_cell.length_b   1.000
_cell.length_c   1.000
_cell.angle_alpha   90.00
_cell.angle_beta   90.00
_cell.angle_gamma   90.00
#
_symmetry.space_group_name_H-M   'P 1'
#
loop_
_entity.id
_entity.type
_entity.pdbx_description
1 polymer ?
#
loop_
_entity_poly.entity_id
_entity_poly.type
_entity_poly.pdbx_seq_one_letter_code
_entity_poly.pdbx_strand_id
1 'polypeptide(L)'
;MKKFVLMATVLATALFGMAFASRAATLVANIDVSTQTMTVSKYGQVVYRWSVSTARKGYFTPRGSYRPQWAARMWYSRKYDNSPMPYSVFFHGGYAIHGTGAVRNLGRPASHGCVRLHPANAAMFYAMVKEVGFGNTRIVVAN
;
A
#
# COMPACT_ATOMS: atom_id res chain seq x y z
N MET A 1 -68.86 8.32 37.76
CA MET A 1 -68.06 8.86 36.63
C MET A 1 -66.62 8.46 36.87
N LYS A 2 -66.17 7.43 36.17
CA LYS A 2 -64.79 6.91 36.31
C LYS A 2 -63.95 7.51 35.14
N LYS A 3 -62.94 8.33 35.51
CA LYS A 3 -62.00 8.89 34.53
C LYS A 3 -60.89 7.88 34.29
N PHE A 4 -60.80 7.35 33.04
CA PHE A 4 -59.68 6.55 32.59
C PHE A 4 -58.54 7.49 32.18
N VAL A 5 -57.43 7.39 32.89
CA VAL A 5 -56.18 8.03 32.51
C VAL A 5 -55.42 7.07 31.58
N LEU A 6 -55.31 7.44 30.32
CA LEU A 6 -54.51 6.69 29.33
C LEU A 6 -53.04 7.08 29.48
N MET A 7 -52.24 6.15 30.00
CA MET A 7 -50.79 6.33 30.16
C MET A 7 -50.10 5.89 28.85
N ALA A 8 -49.70 6.85 28.03
CA ALA A 8 -48.94 6.58 26.82
C ALA A 8 -47.44 6.36 27.15
N THR A 9 -47.01 5.12 27.07
CA THR A 9 -45.59 4.73 27.22
C THR A 9 -44.86 5.01 25.90
N VAL A 10 -44.02 6.05 25.86
CA VAL A 10 -43.14 6.33 24.73
C VAL A 10 -41.91 5.43 24.86
N LEU A 11 -41.84 4.42 24.00
CA LEU A 11 -40.67 3.54 23.88
C LEU A 11 -39.61 4.24 22.99
N ALA A 12 -38.62 4.88 23.62
CA ALA A 12 -37.49 5.46 22.92
C ALA A 12 -36.51 4.34 22.54
N THR A 13 -36.54 3.91 21.29
CA THR A 13 -35.53 3.01 20.72
C THR A 13 -34.26 3.81 20.42
N ALA A 14 -33.27 3.72 21.32
CA ALA A 14 -31.92 4.25 21.06
C ALA A 14 -31.24 3.33 20.02
N LEU A 15 -31.19 3.80 18.78
CA LEU A 15 -30.31 3.24 17.74
C LEU A 15 -28.85 3.55 18.11
N PHE A 16 -28.18 2.60 18.75
CA PHE A 16 -26.73 2.62 18.89
C PHE A 16 -26.13 2.33 17.51
N GLY A 17 -25.84 3.39 16.74
CA GLY A 17 -25.04 3.30 15.55
C GLY A 17 -23.62 2.89 15.95
N MET A 18 -23.24 1.63 15.71
CA MET A 18 -21.86 1.19 15.79
C MET A 18 -21.09 1.89 14.67
N ALA A 19 -20.45 3.02 14.96
CA ALA A 19 -19.46 3.61 14.11
C ALA A 19 -18.26 2.65 14.08
N PHE A 20 -18.12 1.87 13.00
CA PHE A 20 -16.89 1.15 12.73
C PHE A 20 -15.83 2.19 12.43
N ALA A 21 -15.01 2.51 13.42
CA ALA A 21 -13.83 3.33 13.21
C ALA A 21 -12.94 2.61 12.20
N SER A 22 -12.80 3.17 10.99
CA SER A 22 -11.85 2.67 9.98
C SER A 22 -10.45 2.79 10.58
N ARG A 23 -9.85 1.64 10.92
CA ARG A 23 -8.51 1.61 11.49
C ARG A 23 -7.51 2.06 10.43
N ALA A 24 -6.79 3.15 10.68
CA ALA A 24 -5.70 3.60 9.82
C ALA A 24 -4.65 2.49 9.65
N ALA A 25 -4.09 2.36 8.44
CA ALA A 25 -3.04 1.37 8.18
C ALA A 25 -1.80 1.68 9.03
N THR A 26 -1.20 0.64 9.61
CA THR A 26 0.01 0.76 10.44
C THR A 26 1.22 1.16 9.61
N LEU A 27 1.34 0.60 8.40
CA LEU A 27 2.41 0.85 7.44
C LEU A 27 1.82 1.44 6.17
N VAL A 28 2.35 2.58 5.73
CA VAL A 28 1.93 3.23 4.49
C VAL A 28 3.14 3.53 3.62
N ALA A 29 3.10 3.06 2.37
CA ALA A 29 4.05 3.43 1.33
C ALA A 29 3.36 4.37 0.34
N ASN A 30 3.75 5.64 0.32
CA ASN A 30 3.30 6.63 -0.65
C ASN A 30 4.32 6.75 -1.77
N ILE A 31 3.96 6.33 -2.97
CA ILE A 31 4.78 6.44 -4.18
C ILE A 31 4.30 7.66 -4.97
N ASP A 32 5.15 8.67 -5.07
CA ASP A 32 4.96 9.85 -5.91
C ASP A 32 5.67 9.59 -7.24
N VAL A 33 4.89 9.40 -8.29
CA VAL A 33 5.41 9.08 -9.63
C VAL A 33 6.04 10.32 -10.27
N SER A 34 5.57 11.52 -9.94
CA SER A 34 6.11 12.77 -10.48
C SER A 34 7.53 13.05 -9.98
N THR A 35 7.80 12.75 -8.72
CA THR A 35 9.12 12.95 -8.09
C THR A 35 9.97 11.69 -8.02
N GLN A 36 9.42 10.53 -8.43
CA GLN A 36 10.09 9.23 -8.35
C GLN A 36 10.61 8.92 -6.94
N THR A 37 9.73 9.14 -5.96
CA THR A 37 10.05 8.99 -4.53
C THR A 37 9.00 8.10 -3.85
N MET A 38 9.44 7.26 -2.95
CA MET A 38 8.58 6.50 -2.04
C MET A 38 8.83 6.95 -0.61
N THR A 39 7.78 7.44 0.04
CA THR A 39 7.79 7.80 1.46
C THR A 39 7.11 6.69 2.25
N VAL A 40 7.79 6.16 3.25
CA VAL A 40 7.29 5.12 4.13
C VAL A 40 6.98 5.70 5.49
N SER A 41 5.74 5.52 5.94
CA SER A 41 5.29 5.91 7.28
C SER A 41 4.90 4.67 8.09
N LYS A 42 5.23 4.66 9.37
CA LYS A 42 4.84 3.63 10.32
C LYS A 42 4.19 4.30 11.53
N TYR A 43 2.99 3.88 11.91
CA TYR A 43 2.16 4.52 12.96
C TYR A 43 2.01 6.04 12.75
N GLY A 44 1.81 6.47 11.49
CA GLY A 44 1.64 7.88 11.14
C GLY A 44 2.93 8.72 11.09
N GLN A 45 4.08 8.14 11.42
CA GLN A 45 5.38 8.82 11.38
C GLN A 45 6.17 8.40 10.14
N VAL A 46 6.74 9.37 9.42
CA VAL A 46 7.63 9.10 8.29
C VAL A 46 8.92 8.49 8.84
N VAL A 47 9.23 7.27 8.39
CA VAL A 47 10.43 6.54 8.82
C VAL A 47 11.48 6.45 7.71
N TYR A 48 11.06 6.47 6.44
CA TYR A 48 11.97 6.42 5.29
C TYR A 48 11.45 7.25 4.12
N ARG A 49 12.39 7.73 3.32
CA ARG A 49 12.13 8.36 2.03
C ARG A 49 13.19 7.89 1.04
N TRP A 50 12.76 7.21 -0.02
CA TRP A 50 13.65 6.52 -0.95
C TRP A 50 13.37 6.92 -2.39
N SER A 51 14.41 7.00 -3.20
CA SER A 51 14.27 7.09 -4.66
C SER A 51 13.75 5.78 -5.23
N VAL A 52 12.83 5.88 -6.18
CA VAL A 52 12.24 4.73 -6.90
C VAL A 52 12.41 4.90 -8.40
N SER A 53 12.17 3.82 -9.15
CA SER A 53 11.89 3.88 -10.58
C SER A 53 10.52 3.28 -10.84
N THR A 54 9.62 4.06 -11.45
CA THR A 54 8.32 3.59 -11.92
C THR A 54 8.33 3.41 -13.44
N ALA A 55 7.17 3.22 -14.06
CA ALA A 55 7.04 2.96 -15.48
C ALA A 55 7.70 4.04 -16.36
N ARG A 56 8.54 3.60 -17.30
CA ARG A 56 9.05 4.45 -18.38
C ARG A 56 7.98 4.76 -19.41
N LYS A 57 8.24 5.69 -20.31
CA LYS A 57 7.34 6.04 -21.42
C LYS A 57 6.89 4.78 -22.19
N GLY A 58 5.60 4.69 -22.48
CA GLY A 58 4.96 3.54 -23.11
C GLY A 58 4.51 2.46 -22.16
N TYR A 59 4.81 2.59 -20.86
CA TYR A 59 4.35 1.71 -19.78
C TYR A 59 3.59 2.49 -18.73
N PHE A 60 2.96 1.79 -17.80
CA PHE A 60 2.08 2.38 -16.82
C PHE A 60 2.30 1.75 -15.45
N THR A 61 2.39 2.59 -14.41
CA THR A 61 2.30 2.16 -13.02
C THR A 61 0.89 2.52 -12.52
N PRO A 62 0.07 1.56 -12.08
CA PRO A 62 -1.32 1.83 -11.74
C PRO A 62 -1.42 2.77 -10.53
N ARG A 63 -2.12 3.91 -10.71
CA ARG A 63 -2.45 4.85 -9.64
C ARG A 63 -3.56 4.27 -8.78
N GLY A 64 -3.59 4.63 -7.52
CA GLY A 64 -4.62 4.19 -6.60
C GLY A 64 -4.10 3.85 -5.22
N SER A 65 -4.96 3.27 -4.42
CA SER A 65 -4.68 2.82 -3.06
C SER A 65 -4.92 1.32 -2.96
N TYR A 66 -3.89 0.59 -2.56
CA TYR A 66 -3.86 -0.87 -2.59
C TYR A 66 -3.45 -1.45 -1.24
N ARG A 67 -3.76 -2.72 -1.05
CA ARG A 67 -3.14 -3.57 -0.03
C ARG A 67 -2.23 -4.58 -0.71
N PRO A 68 -1.13 -5.01 -0.06
CA PRO A 68 -0.37 -6.14 -0.56
C PRO A 68 -1.28 -7.36 -0.73
N GLN A 69 -1.11 -8.07 -1.82
CA GLN A 69 -1.84 -9.31 -2.13
C GLN A 69 -1.03 -10.54 -1.75
N TRP A 70 0.25 -10.51 -2.08
CA TRP A 70 1.23 -11.55 -1.75
C TRP A 70 2.65 -10.99 -1.84
N ALA A 71 3.63 -11.73 -1.34
CA ALA A 71 5.02 -11.31 -1.33
C ALA A 71 5.94 -12.51 -1.54
N ALA A 72 7.09 -12.27 -2.15
CA ALA A 72 8.13 -13.27 -2.36
C ALA A 72 9.50 -12.66 -2.08
N ARG A 73 10.34 -13.39 -1.35
CA ARG A 73 11.72 -12.99 -1.08
C ARG A 73 12.54 -12.87 -2.36
N MET A 74 12.28 -13.77 -3.33
CA MET A 74 12.79 -13.70 -4.69
C MET A 74 11.70 -14.09 -5.66
N TRP A 75 11.53 -13.32 -6.70
CA TRP A 75 10.68 -13.61 -7.83
C TRP A 75 11.43 -13.37 -9.12
N TYR A 76 11.08 -14.09 -10.18
CA TYR A 76 11.65 -13.92 -11.52
C TYR A 76 10.52 -13.62 -12.50
N SER A 77 10.60 -12.48 -13.16
CA SER A 77 9.58 -12.06 -14.12
C SER A 77 9.68 -12.86 -15.42
N ARG A 78 8.80 -13.84 -15.60
CA ARG A 78 8.73 -14.62 -16.85
C ARG A 78 8.43 -13.76 -18.07
N LYS A 79 7.70 -12.67 -17.88
CA LYS A 79 7.34 -11.72 -18.93
C LYS A 79 8.52 -10.91 -19.43
N TYR A 80 9.55 -10.72 -18.62
CA TYR A 80 10.72 -9.89 -18.89
C TYR A 80 12.01 -10.64 -18.64
N ASP A 81 12.25 -11.69 -19.46
CA ASP A 81 13.50 -12.46 -19.51
C ASP A 81 13.99 -12.98 -18.15
N ASN A 82 13.07 -13.48 -17.34
CA ASN A 82 13.37 -13.93 -15.97
C ASN A 82 14.15 -12.91 -15.13
N SER A 83 13.91 -11.62 -15.35
CA SER A 83 14.55 -10.57 -14.55
C SER A 83 14.28 -10.78 -13.06
N PRO A 84 15.34 -10.71 -12.21
CA PRO A 84 15.19 -10.92 -10.79
C PRO A 84 14.45 -9.74 -10.14
N MET A 85 13.53 -10.07 -9.26
CA MET A 85 12.73 -9.14 -8.49
C MET A 85 12.86 -9.49 -6.99
N PRO A 86 14.00 -9.18 -6.36
CA PRO A 86 14.19 -9.50 -4.96
C PRO A 86 13.26 -8.69 -4.06
N TYR A 87 12.78 -9.33 -2.98
CA TYR A 87 11.93 -8.73 -1.98
C TYR A 87 10.66 -8.09 -2.57
N SER A 88 9.98 -8.86 -3.41
CA SER A 88 8.76 -8.41 -4.08
C SER A 88 7.57 -8.39 -3.15
N VAL A 89 6.84 -7.26 -3.16
CA VAL A 89 5.54 -7.07 -2.54
C VAL A 89 4.55 -6.73 -3.65
N PHE A 90 3.75 -7.70 -4.06
CA PHE A 90 2.74 -7.52 -5.11
C PHE A 90 1.50 -6.85 -4.56
N PHE A 91 1.03 -5.80 -5.23
CA PHE A 91 -0.09 -5.00 -4.74
C PHE A 91 -1.27 -4.90 -5.72
N HIS A 92 -1.04 -5.15 -7.02
CA HIS A 92 -2.10 -5.11 -8.02
C HIS A 92 -1.73 -5.98 -9.22
N GLY A 93 -2.38 -7.15 -9.35
CA GLY A 93 -2.04 -8.10 -10.40
C GLY A 93 -0.55 -8.43 -10.40
N GLY A 94 0.11 -8.24 -11.55
CA GLY A 94 1.56 -8.46 -11.69
C GLY A 94 2.44 -7.29 -11.24
N TYR A 95 1.86 -6.20 -10.72
CA TYR A 95 2.64 -5.04 -10.26
C TYR A 95 3.13 -5.21 -8.82
N ALA A 96 4.40 -4.95 -8.62
CA ALA A 96 5.06 -5.11 -7.33
C ALA A 96 6.00 -3.94 -7.00
N ILE A 97 6.27 -3.77 -5.72
CA ILE A 97 7.42 -3.04 -5.20
C ILE A 97 8.52 -4.08 -5.00
N HIS A 98 9.69 -3.87 -5.57
CA HIS A 98 10.80 -4.84 -5.48
C HIS A 98 12.17 -4.19 -5.65
N GLY A 99 13.24 -4.89 -5.30
CA GLY A 99 14.61 -4.47 -5.52
C GLY A 99 15.03 -4.59 -6.98
N THR A 100 15.98 -3.76 -7.41
CA THR A 100 16.56 -3.79 -8.75
C THR A 100 18.09 -3.75 -8.71
N GLY A 101 18.75 -4.47 -9.63
CA GLY A 101 20.18 -4.34 -9.86
C GLY A 101 20.55 -3.04 -10.63
N ALA A 102 19.59 -2.42 -11.33
CA ALA A 102 19.80 -1.19 -12.09
C ALA A 102 19.68 0.06 -11.20
N VAL A 103 20.46 0.12 -10.12
CA VAL A 103 20.38 1.17 -9.09
C VAL A 103 20.66 2.58 -9.60
N ARG A 104 21.45 2.72 -10.67
CA ARG A 104 21.70 4.02 -11.31
C ARG A 104 20.46 4.64 -11.97
N ASN A 105 19.42 3.86 -12.19
CA ASN A 105 18.14 4.32 -12.77
C ASN A 105 17.14 4.79 -11.71
N LEU A 106 17.41 4.61 -10.43
CA LEU A 106 16.58 5.11 -9.36
C LEU A 106 16.50 6.64 -9.39
N GLY A 107 15.30 7.18 -9.12
CA GLY A 107 15.02 8.61 -9.24
C GLY A 107 14.46 9.02 -10.62
N ARG A 108 14.34 8.09 -11.57
CA ARG A 108 13.78 8.33 -12.90
C ARG A 108 12.92 7.16 -13.39
N PRO A 109 11.92 7.40 -14.28
CA PRO A 109 11.12 6.35 -14.88
C PRO A 109 11.97 5.39 -15.71
N ALA A 110 11.98 4.11 -15.39
CA ALA A 110 12.82 3.11 -16.07
C ALA A 110 12.20 1.70 -16.10
N SER A 111 11.11 1.45 -15.36
CA SER A 111 10.51 0.13 -15.25
C SER A 111 9.46 -0.14 -16.34
N HIS A 112 8.92 -1.36 -16.36
CA HIS A 112 7.76 -1.75 -17.15
C HIS A 112 6.43 -1.58 -16.39
N GLY A 113 6.46 -0.93 -15.21
CA GLY A 113 5.27 -0.68 -14.39
C GLY A 113 5.48 -0.95 -12.90
N CYS A 114 6.32 -1.90 -12.52
CA CYS A 114 6.67 -2.12 -11.13
C CYS A 114 7.40 -0.91 -10.52
N VAL A 115 7.32 -0.79 -9.21
CA VAL A 115 8.05 0.20 -8.43
C VAL A 115 9.37 -0.41 -7.97
N ARG A 116 10.47 0.04 -8.54
CA ARG A 116 11.82 -0.48 -8.25
C ARG A 116 12.48 0.32 -7.13
N LEU A 117 13.12 -0.38 -6.22
CA LEU A 117 13.88 0.15 -5.10
C LEU A 117 15.34 -0.33 -5.16
N HIS A 118 16.21 0.37 -4.45
CA HIS A 118 17.51 -0.20 -4.07
C HIS A 118 17.26 -1.53 -3.31
N PRO A 119 18.03 -2.61 -3.56
CA PRO A 119 17.78 -3.91 -2.96
C PRO A 119 17.71 -3.89 -1.42
N ALA A 120 18.57 -3.10 -0.76
CA ALA A 120 18.55 -2.95 0.69
C ALA A 120 17.25 -2.31 1.19
N ASN A 121 16.72 -1.30 0.47
CA ASN A 121 15.46 -0.63 0.81
C ASN A 121 14.26 -1.56 0.56
N ALA A 122 14.30 -2.35 -0.52
CA ALA A 122 13.30 -3.37 -0.80
C ALA A 122 13.25 -4.44 0.29
N ALA A 123 14.40 -4.88 0.79
CA ALA A 123 14.50 -5.82 1.90
C ALA A 123 13.89 -5.25 3.19
N MET A 124 14.14 -3.97 3.50
CA MET A 124 13.55 -3.28 4.65
C MET A 124 12.04 -3.16 4.53
N PHE A 125 11.54 -2.73 3.38
CA PHE A 125 10.10 -2.62 3.14
C PHE A 125 9.40 -3.98 3.21
N TYR A 126 9.97 -5.00 2.58
CA TYR A 126 9.47 -6.37 2.65
C TYR A 126 9.38 -6.87 4.10
N ALA A 127 10.40 -6.65 4.91
CA ALA A 127 10.43 -7.04 6.33
C ALA A 127 9.34 -6.32 7.13
N MET A 128 9.15 -5.00 6.93
CA MET A 128 8.08 -4.24 7.59
C MET A 128 6.69 -4.73 7.20
N VAL A 129 6.45 -5.03 5.93
CA VAL A 129 5.18 -5.60 5.46
C VAL A 129 4.89 -6.94 6.10
N LYS A 130 5.90 -7.81 6.19
CA LYS A 130 5.78 -9.12 6.85
C LYS A 130 5.53 -9.00 8.35
N GLU A 131 6.12 -8.00 9.01
CA GLU A 131 5.93 -7.72 10.43
C GLU A 131 4.50 -7.27 10.75
N VAL A 132 3.99 -6.25 10.04
CA VAL A 132 2.67 -5.66 10.34
C VAL A 132 1.53 -6.42 9.68
N GLY A 133 1.80 -7.18 8.62
CA GLY A 133 0.83 -7.91 7.82
C GLY A 133 0.21 -7.12 6.68
N PHE A 134 -0.31 -7.82 5.68
CA PHE A 134 -0.88 -7.21 4.47
C PHE A 134 -2.11 -6.35 4.78
N GLY A 135 -2.96 -6.79 5.71
CA GLY A 135 -4.16 -6.07 6.13
C GLY A 135 -3.87 -4.73 6.81
N ASN A 136 -2.67 -4.57 7.38
CA ASN A 136 -2.20 -3.36 8.07
C ASN A 136 -1.25 -2.52 7.21
N THR A 137 -1.06 -2.88 5.95
CA THR A 137 -0.23 -2.15 4.98
C THR A 137 -1.09 -1.49 3.92
N ARG A 138 -0.76 -0.23 3.61
CA ARG A 138 -1.34 0.52 2.50
C ARG A 138 -0.25 0.95 1.53
N ILE A 139 -0.49 0.76 0.24
CA ILE A 139 0.39 1.21 -0.84
C ILE A 139 -0.42 2.20 -1.67
N VAL A 140 0.03 3.44 -1.72
CA VAL A 140 -0.61 4.53 -2.47
C VAL A 140 0.31 4.95 -3.60
N VAL A 141 -0.20 4.93 -4.82
CA VAL A 141 0.51 5.40 -6.01
C VAL A 141 -0.22 6.61 -6.57
N ALA A 142 0.46 7.73 -6.62
CA ALA A 142 -0.08 9.01 -7.08
C ALA A 142 0.97 9.80 -7.89
N ASN A 143 0.56 10.95 -8.44
CA ASN A 143 1.46 11.94 -9.07
C ASN A 143 1.81 13.01 -8.06
#